data_911fc01218f10c804390b965fb8331f7
#
_entry.id   911fc01218f10c804390b965fb8331f7
#
_cell.length_a   1.000
_cell.length_b   1.000
_cell.length_c   1.000
_cell.angle_alpha   90.00
_cell.angle_beta   90.00
_cell.angle_gamma   90.00
#
_symmetry.space_group_name_H-M   'P 1'
#
loop_
_entity.id
_entity.type
_entity.pdbx_description
1 polymer ?
#
loop_
_entity_poly.entity_id
_entity_poly.type
_entity_poly.pdbx_seq_one_letter_code
_entity_poly.pdbx_strand_id
1 'polypeptide(L)'
;MSFFIYKLTLNDFENYLNGLLSQIKDSIKIIEELKDSSGDLEIIKKELAKINGLFQVVVNKLNSTDNRSDKYVELYSATRFYLESYSFEREIETMSKLYSNDSHRLKNIRYSILKSLTDKKLIEKVDSLMEKL
;
A
#
# COMPACT_ATOMS: atom_id res chain seq x y z
N MET A 1 -2.48 -36.74 6.37
CA MET A 1 -1.79 -35.86 7.31
C MET A 1 -1.04 -34.74 6.60
N SER A 2 -0.10 -35.06 5.68
CA SER A 2 0.68 -34.02 5.01
C SER A 2 -0.17 -33.09 4.14
N PHE A 3 -1.21 -33.62 3.49
CA PHE A 3 -2.11 -32.80 2.68
C PHE A 3 -2.88 -31.79 3.55
N PHE A 4 -3.35 -32.23 4.71
CA PHE A 4 -4.08 -31.36 5.64
C PHE A 4 -3.18 -30.23 6.16
N ILE A 5 -1.94 -30.57 6.51
CA ILE A 5 -0.96 -29.58 6.98
C ILE A 5 -0.66 -28.55 5.88
N TYR A 6 -0.50 -29.01 4.64
CA TYR A 6 -0.24 -28.12 3.51
C TYR A 6 -1.40 -27.14 3.31
N LYS A 7 -2.64 -27.62 3.40
CA LYS A 7 -3.82 -26.75 3.25
C LYS A 7 -3.91 -25.70 4.34
N LEU A 8 -3.61 -26.05 5.59
CA LEU A 8 -3.57 -25.10 6.69
C LEU A 8 -2.51 -24.04 6.47
N THR A 9 -1.32 -24.44 5.99
CA THR A 9 -0.23 -23.51 5.71
C THR A 9 -0.62 -22.49 4.63
N LEU A 10 -1.31 -22.95 3.58
CA LEU A 10 -1.81 -22.06 2.53
C LEU A 10 -2.85 -21.07 3.08
N ASN A 11 -3.78 -21.54 3.91
CA ASN A 11 -4.77 -20.68 4.52
C ASN A 11 -4.13 -19.65 5.45
N ASP A 12 -3.12 -20.03 6.20
CA ASP A 12 -2.39 -19.10 7.06
C ASP A 12 -1.68 -18.03 6.24
N PHE A 13 -1.06 -18.40 5.13
CA PHE A 13 -0.41 -17.44 4.23
C PHE A 13 -1.44 -16.47 3.65
N GLU A 14 -2.56 -16.98 3.14
CA GLU A 14 -3.62 -16.16 2.57
C GLU A 14 -4.21 -15.21 3.61
N ASN A 15 -4.46 -15.68 4.82
CA ASN A 15 -4.99 -14.86 5.90
C ASN A 15 -4.00 -13.77 6.30
N TYR A 16 -2.74 -14.11 6.39
CA TYR A 16 -1.68 -13.15 6.70
C TYR A 16 -1.60 -12.06 5.63
N LEU A 17 -1.57 -12.47 4.37
CA LEU A 17 -1.52 -11.54 3.25
C LEU A 17 -2.76 -10.63 3.24
N ASN A 18 -3.94 -11.22 3.42
CA ASN A 18 -5.18 -10.46 3.48
C ASN A 18 -5.16 -9.41 4.60
N GLY A 19 -4.60 -9.75 5.74
CA GLY A 19 -4.46 -8.82 6.86
C GLY A 19 -3.57 -7.63 6.51
N LEU A 20 -2.46 -7.88 5.82
CA LEU A 20 -1.58 -6.80 5.36
C LEU A 20 -2.28 -5.89 4.36
N LEU A 21 -2.97 -6.48 3.38
CA LEU A 21 -3.67 -5.71 2.34
C LEU A 21 -4.81 -4.90 2.94
N SER A 22 -5.52 -5.45 3.91
CA SER A 22 -6.60 -4.74 4.61
C SER A 22 -6.07 -3.50 5.33
N GLN A 23 -4.94 -3.61 6.02
CA GLN A 23 -4.32 -2.47 6.70
C GLN A 23 -3.88 -1.40 5.70
N ILE A 24 -3.35 -1.81 4.56
CA ILE A 24 -2.96 -0.88 3.49
C ILE A 24 -4.19 -0.09 3.02
N LYS A 25 -5.29 -0.79 2.76
CA LYS A 25 -6.52 -0.14 2.31
C LYS A 25 -7.07 0.83 3.35
N ASP A 26 -7.00 0.48 4.63
CA ASP A 26 -7.44 1.38 5.69
C ASP A 26 -6.62 2.67 5.69
N SER A 27 -5.30 2.57 5.53
CA SER A 27 -4.43 3.75 5.47
C SER A 27 -4.70 4.59 4.24
N ILE A 28 -4.95 3.97 3.09
CA ILE A 28 -5.32 4.69 1.86
C ILE A 28 -6.63 5.46 2.09
N LYS A 29 -7.60 4.84 2.72
CA LYS A 29 -8.88 5.47 3.00
C LYS A 29 -8.71 6.70 3.89
N ILE A 30 -7.85 6.62 4.89
CA ILE A 30 -7.55 7.76 5.76
C ILE A 30 -7.05 8.94 4.91
N ILE A 31 -6.11 8.68 4.00
CA ILE A 31 -5.58 9.74 3.12
C ILE A 31 -6.68 10.28 2.19
N GLU A 32 -7.53 9.41 1.65
CA GLU A 32 -8.63 9.83 0.77
C GLU A 32 -9.62 10.77 1.46
N GLU A 33 -9.87 10.54 2.74
CA GLU A 33 -10.88 11.28 3.49
C GLU A 33 -10.39 12.61 4.08
N LEU A 34 -9.11 12.94 3.96
CA LEU A 34 -8.56 14.20 4.44
C LEU A 34 -9.13 15.37 3.65
N LYS A 35 -9.23 16.52 4.32
CA LYS A 35 -9.84 17.75 3.75
C LYS A 35 -8.81 18.83 3.43
N ASP A 36 -7.53 18.49 3.42
CA ASP A 36 -6.43 19.42 3.16
C ASP A 36 -6.36 20.53 4.21
N SER A 37 -6.65 20.15 5.44
CA SER A 37 -6.68 21.05 6.60
C SER A 37 -5.31 21.10 7.29
N SER A 38 -5.12 22.11 8.12
CA SER A 38 -3.93 22.21 8.95
C SER A 38 -3.74 20.94 9.77
N GLY A 39 -2.52 20.42 9.78
CA GLY A 39 -2.21 19.17 10.48
C GLY A 39 -2.31 17.92 9.63
N ASP A 40 -2.94 18.00 8.46
CA ASP A 40 -3.11 16.82 7.59
C ASP A 40 -1.78 16.29 7.06
N LEU A 41 -0.78 17.14 6.92
CA LEU A 41 0.53 16.69 6.42
C LEU A 41 1.15 15.61 7.32
N GLU A 42 1.01 15.76 8.64
CA GLU A 42 1.52 14.76 9.57
C GLU A 42 0.77 13.43 9.45
N ILE A 43 -0.54 13.50 9.18
CA ILE A 43 -1.35 12.31 8.96
C ILE A 43 -0.92 11.64 7.65
N ILE A 44 -0.74 12.40 6.57
CA ILE A 44 -0.26 11.88 5.29
C ILE A 44 1.08 11.20 5.46
N LYS A 45 2.02 11.85 6.15
CA LYS A 45 3.35 11.31 6.41
C LYS A 45 3.29 9.97 7.13
N LYS A 46 2.50 9.90 8.18
CA LYS A 46 2.33 8.68 8.99
C LYS A 46 1.69 7.55 8.17
N GLU A 47 0.61 7.84 7.49
CA GLU A 47 -0.11 6.82 6.74
C GLU A 47 0.67 6.34 5.51
N LEU A 48 1.38 7.24 4.85
CA LEU A 48 2.23 6.86 3.72
C LEU A 48 3.37 5.95 4.15
N ALA A 49 4.02 6.25 5.27
CA ALA A 49 5.07 5.40 5.82
C ALA A 49 4.52 4.00 6.13
N LYS A 50 3.32 3.93 6.68
CA LYS A 50 2.64 2.67 6.97
C LYS A 50 2.34 1.88 5.69
N ILE A 51 1.79 2.55 4.67
CA ILE A 51 1.49 1.93 3.37
C ILE A 51 2.76 1.35 2.77
N ASN A 52 3.82 2.13 2.72
CA ASN A 52 5.08 1.71 2.09
C ASN A 52 5.73 0.56 2.86
N GLY A 53 5.71 0.63 4.18
CA GLY A 53 6.24 -0.46 5.00
C GLY A 53 5.47 -1.75 4.83
N LEU A 54 4.14 -1.67 4.80
CA LEU A 54 3.29 -2.84 4.59
C LEU A 54 3.47 -3.44 3.19
N PHE A 55 3.57 -2.60 2.15
CA PHE A 55 3.85 -3.10 0.80
C PHE A 55 5.21 -3.77 0.71
N GLN A 56 6.20 -3.27 1.44
CA GLN A 56 7.50 -3.94 1.47
C GLN A 56 7.38 -5.34 2.07
N VAL A 57 6.59 -5.51 3.13
CA VAL A 57 6.32 -6.82 3.72
C VAL A 57 5.59 -7.71 2.72
N VAL A 58 4.61 -7.18 2.00
CA VAL A 58 3.87 -7.92 0.96
C VAL A 58 4.84 -8.45 -0.10
N VAL A 59 5.72 -7.58 -0.61
CA VAL A 59 6.71 -7.98 -1.61
C VAL A 59 7.60 -9.10 -1.08
N ASN A 60 8.08 -8.97 0.15
CA ASN A 60 8.95 -9.99 0.74
C ASN A 60 8.22 -11.33 0.90
N LYS A 61 6.96 -11.29 1.32
CA LYS A 61 6.17 -12.51 1.48
C LYS A 61 5.85 -13.17 0.14
N LEU A 62 5.48 -12.38 -0.86
CA LEU A 62 5.20 -12.91 -2.20
C LEU A 62 6.46 -13.50 -2.83
N ASN A 63 7.60 -12.87 -2.59
CA ASN A 63 8.88 -13.35 -3.12
C ASN A 63 9.30 -14.67 -2.48
N SER A 64 8.90 -14.93 -1.24
CA SER A 64 9.30 -16.13 -0.51
C SER A 64 8.33 -17.30 -0.68
N THR A 65 7.19 -17.08 -1.32
CA THR A 65 6.21 -18.16 -1.55
C THR A 65 6.54 -18.96 -2.81
N ASP A 66 6.20 -20.23 -2.79
CA ASP A 66 6.31 -21.09 -3.98
C ASP A 66 5.11 -20.94 -4.92
N ASN A 67 4.07 -20.25 -4.48
CA ASN A 67 2.89 -20.03 -5.29
C ASN A 67 3.21 -19.05 -6.42
N ARG A 68 3.00 -19.49 -7.67
CA ARG A 68 3.27 -18.70 -8.86
C ARG A 68 1.98 -18.37 -9.62
N SER A 69 0.86 -18.32 -8.92
CA SER A 69 -0.40 -17.93 -9.57
C SER A 69 -0.27 -16.54 -10.21
N ASP A 70 -1.00 -16.33 -11.28
CA ASP A 70 -0.95 -15.07 -12.02
C ASP A 70 -1.26 -13.87 -11.13
N LYS A 71 -2.20 -14.02 -10.22
CA LYS A 71 -2.58 -12.92 -9.32
C LYS A 71 -1.45 -12.52 -8.36
N TYR A 72 -0.71 -13.49 -7.85
CA TYR A 72 0.44 -13.21 -6.99
C TYR A 72 1.56 -12.55 -7.78
N VAL A 73 1.83 -13.03 -8.98
CA VAL A 73 2.86 -12.46 -9.85
C VAL A 73 2.50 -11.02 -10.22
N GLU A 74 1.24 -10.78 -10.59
CA GLU A 74 0.77 -9.45 -10.94
C GLU A 74 0.85 -8.48 -9.77
N LEU A 75 0.43 -8.91 -8.57
CA LEU A 75 0.51 -8.08 -7.39
C LEU A 75 1.96 -7.76 -7.04
N TYR A 76 2.84 -8.76 -7.09
CA TYR A 76 4.26 -8.58 -6.84
C TYR A 76 4.85 -7.52 -7.78
N SER A 77 4.59 -7.65 -9.08
CA SER A 77 5.13 -6.73 -10.07
C SER A 77 4.61 -5.30 -9.89
N ALA A 78 3.31 -5.16 -9.65
CA ALA A 78 2.71 -3.84 -9.46
C ALA A 78 3.20 -3.17 -8.17
N THR A 79 3.35 -3.95 -7.11
CA THR A 79 3.83 -3.43 -5.83
C THR A 79 5.28 -2.99 -5.92
N ARG A 80 6.12 -3.79 -6.58
CA ARG A 80 7.52 -3.41 -6.81
C ARG A 80 7.61 -2.15 -7.65
N PHE A 81 6.81 -2.05 -8.70
CA PHE A 81 6.79 -0.84 -9.53
C PHE A 81 6.46 0.39 -8.68
N TYR A 82 5.44 0.29 -7.83
CA TYR A 82 5.06 1.39 -6.96
C TYR A 82 6.22 1.78 -6.02
N LEU A 83 6.80 0.81 -5.34
CA LEU A 83 7.88 1.07 -4.37
C LEU A 83 9.13 1.66 -5.02
N GLU A 84 9.45 1.25 -6.24
CA GLU A 84 10.65 1.69 -6.93
C GLU A 84 10.46 3.00 -7.70
N SER A 85 9.24 3.30 -8.13
CA SER A 85 8.97 4.44 -9.03
C SER A 85 8.52 5.70 -8.30
N TYR A 86 8.02 5.58 -7.09
CA TYR A 86 7.45 6.71 -6.36
C TYR A 86 8.13 6.90 -5.02
N SER A 87 8.55 8.13 -4.77
CA SER A 87 9.11 8.53 -3.48
C SER A 87 8.64 9.94 -3.17
N PHE A 88 7.85 10.06 -2.13
CA PHE A 88 7.30 11.35 -1.72
C PHE A 88 7.99 11.92 -0.47
N GLU A 89 8.97 11.20 0.07
CA GLU A 89 9.63 11.59 1.32
C GLU A 89 10.24 12.97 1.26
N ARG A 90 10.95 13.27 0.18
CA ARG A 90 11.63 14.56 -0.01
C ARG A 90 10.62 15.70 -0.09
N GLU A 91 9.54 15.49 -0.86
CA GLU A 91 8.50 16.51 -1.00
C GLU A 91 7.79 16.77 0.32
N ILE A 92 7.47 15.70 1.05
CA ILE A 92 6.83 15.80 2.36
C ILE A 92 7.76 16.52 3.35
N GLU A 93 9.04 16.19 3.34
CA GLU A 93 10.02 16.85 4.20
C GLU A 93 10.11 18.35 3.91
N THR A 94 10.18 18.72 2.64
CA THR A 94 10.20 20.13 2.22
C THR A 94 8.93 20.84 2.67
N MET A 95 7.77 20.22 2.45
CA MET A 95 6.50 20.78 2.88
C MET A 95 6.43 20.96 4.40
N SER A 96 6.94 20.00 5.16
CA SER A 96 6.95 20.08 6.62
C SER A 96 7.71 21.30 7.13
N LYS A 97 8.77 21.68 6.45
CA LYS A 97 9.59 22.81 6.83
C LYS A 97 9.02 24.16 6.40
N LEU A 98 8.43 24.23 5.21
CA LEU A 98 8.08 25.51 4.58
C LEU A 98 6.59 25.71 4.35
N TYR A 99 5.83 24.63 4.12
CA TYR A 99 4.47 24.75 3.60
C TYR A 99 3.49 23.81 4.28
N SER A 100 3.70 23.48 5.56
CA SER A 100 2.93 22.45 6.26
C SER A 100 1.43 22.72 6.32
N ASN A 101 1.01 23.98 6.26
CA ASN A 101 -0.40 24.38 6.35
C ASN A 101 -0.96 24.94 5.02
N ASP A 102 -0.20 24.84 3.93
CA ASP A 102 -0.65 25.30 2.62
C ASP A 102 -1.64 24.27 2.04
N SER A 103 -2.93 24.61 2.05
CA SER A 103 -3.98 23.66 1.65
C SER A 103 -3.86 23.24 0.19
N HIS A 104 -3.38 24.13 -0.70
CA HIS A 104 -3.20 23.80 -2.11
C HIS A 104 -2.11 22.76 -2.29
N ARG A 105 -0.99 22.91 -1.59
CA ARG A 105 0.12 21.96 -1.64
C ARG A 105 -0.27 20.64 -0.98
N LEU A 106 -1.03 20.67 0.11
CA LEU A 106 -1.57 19.48 0.76
C LEU A 106 -2.43 18.68 -0.22
N LYS A 107 -3.34 19.37 -0.91
CA LYS A 107 -4.20 18.74 -1.90
C LYS A 107 -3.37 18.10 -3.01
N ASN A 108 -2.36 18.78 -3.51
CA ASN A 108 -1.53 18.28 -4.60
C ASN A 108 -0.74 17.04 -4.18
N ILE A 109 -0.11 17.04 -3.00
CA ILE A 109 0.65 15.87 -2.55
C ILE A 109 -0.28 14.69 -2.28
N ARG A 110 -1.43 14.94 -1.66
CA ARG A 110 -2.42 13.91 -1.39
C ARG A 110 -2.91 13.28 -2.70
N TYR A 111 -3.25 14.11 -3.68
CA TYR A 111 -3.68 13.63 -4.99
C TYR A 111 -2.59 12.81 -5.67
N SER A 112 -1.35 13.27 -5.64
CA SER A 112 -0.22 12.56 -6.27
C SER A 112 0.01 11.19 -5.64
N ILE A 113 -0.09 11.11 -4.32
CA ILE A 113 0.05 9.84 -3.60
C ILE A 113 -1.06 8.87 -4.03
N LEU A 114 -2.31 9.32 -4.01
CA LEU A 114 -3.44 8.47 -4.39
C LEU A 114 -3.34 8.01 -5.83
N LYS A 115 -2.90 8.91 -6.72
CA LYS A 115 -2.72 8.57 -8.13
C LYS A 115 -1.63 7.51 -8.30
N SER A 116 -0.52 7.62 -7.57
CA SER A 116 0.56 6.63 -7.65
C SER A 116 0.08 5.24 -7.22
N LEU A 117 -0.83 5.17 -6.27
CA LEU A 117 -1.39 3.91 -5.79
C LEU A 117 -2.35 3.27 -6.78
N THR A 118 -2.86 4.02 -7.75
CA THR A 118 -3.70 3.46 -8.82
C THR A 118 -2.93 3.12 -10.08
N ASP A 119 -1.67 3.56 -10.18
CA ASP A 119 -0.84 3.26 -11.35
C ASP A 119 -0.62 1.74 -11.44
N LYS A 120 -0.52 1.25 -12.70
CA LYS A 120 -0.42 -0.18 -13.00
C LYS A 120 -1.53 -1.01 -12.35
N LYS A 121 -2.65 -0.34 -12.07
CA LYS A 121 -3.84 -0.97 -11.47
C LYS A 121 -3.55 -1.65 -10.12
N LEU A 122 -2.63 -1.07 -9.35
CA LEU A 122 -2.20 -1.69 -8.09
C LEU A 122 -3.38 -1.95 -7.15
N ILE A 123 -4.23 -0.95 -6.91
CA ILE A 123 -5.37 -1.11 -6.00
C ILE A 123 -6.36 -2.15 -6.54
N GLU A 124 -6.59 -2.18 -7.84
CA GLU A 124 -7.45 -3.19 -8.45
C GLU A 124 -6.91 -4.60 -8.21
N LYS A 125 -5.59 -4.77 -8.28
CA LYS A 125 -4.95 -6.06 -8.03
C LYS A 125 -5.05 -6.46 -6.55
N VAL A 126 -4.92 -5.49 -5.64
CA VAL A 126 -5.13 -5.72 -4.20
C VAL A 126 -6.57 -6.19 -3.96
N ASP A 127 -7.55 -5.46 -4.49
CA ASP A 127 -8.97 -5.79 -4.31
C ASP A 127 -9.30 -7.17 -4.90
N SER A 128 -8.77 -7.47 -6.08
CA SER A 128 -9.02 -8.75 -6.75
C SER A 128 -8.49 -9.93 -5.91
N LEU A 129 -7.34 -9.77 -5.27
CA LEU A 129 -6.80 -10.82 -4.43
C LEU A 129 -7.60 -10.97 -3.14
N MET A 130 -8.00 -9.86 -2.52
CA MET A 130 -8.79 -9.89 -1.28
C MET A 130 -10.15 -10.54 -1.46
N GLU A 131 -10.79 -10.35 -2.61
CA GLU A 131 -12.08 -10.96 -2.88
C GLU A 131 -12.06 -12.49 -2.85
N LYS A 132 -10.90 -13.08 -3.11
CA LYS A 132 -10.74 -14.54 -3.07
C LYS A 132 -10.45 -15.08 -1.67
N LEU A 133 -10.07 -14.21 -0.79
CA LEU A 133 -9.70 -14.60 0.56
C LEU A 133 -10.87 -14.43 1.50
#